data_46ab12b47705e1b8b23821007c65923b
#
_entry.id   46ab12b47705e1b8b23821007c65923b
#
_cell.length_a   1.000
_cell.length_b   1.000
_cell.length_c   1.000
_cell.angle_alpha   90.00
_cell.angle_beta   90.00
_cell.angle_gamma   90.00
#
_symmetry.space_group_name_H-M   'P 1'
#
loop_
_entity.id
_entity.type
_entity.pdbx_description
1 polymer ?
#
loop_
_entity_poly.entity_id
_entity_poly.type
_entity_poly.pdbx_seq_one_letter_code
_entity_poly.pdbx_strand_id
1 'polypeptide(L)'
;MENNTLKSSVGIGQKIAFGFGMLANQMFPAALGVFIIVLVQDLGFAAIMWGILQFAPRLFDAVTDPLMGFISDNTKSKWGRRRQYVFIGGILMGISYVAMWQLYAENGLTYNFIYFLLWSLVFYLGLTIFSVPYVAMGYEMSDDFHERTQIMAIAQFVGQWAWVIAPWFWIILYEPEIYPEGAEQGVRELSVWVAIACTLFAIAPAIFIKSESTRNRTDLKPINVANIGNSIKDIFINAFGAFRIKPFRKIAIATFLIFNSFQVIAPFTFLIIVHYLFGSDTSAADYWPALHGSVGALITSFLVIPVITFMSKKIGKKKAFIISQLISIICLLYTSDAADDTP
;
A
#
# COMPACT_ATOMS: atom_id res chain seq x y z
N MET A 1 -19.21 30.07 30.29
CA MET A 1 -17.78 29.70 30.55
C MET A 1 -17.61 28.32 30.01
N GLU A 2 -17.23 28.22 28.74
CA GLU A 2 -16.88 26.93 28.11
C GLU A 2 -15.58 26.41 28.70
N ASN A 3 -15.70 25.26 29.37
CA ASN A 3 -14.52 24.51 29.81
C ASN A 3 -13.76 24.03 28.57
N ASN A 4 -12.85 24.86 28.10
CA ASN A 4 -11.83 24.49 27.11
C ASN A 4 -10.82 23.56 27.79
N THR A 5 -11.21 22.32 28.05
CA THR A 5 -10.26 21.24 28.36
C THR A 5 -9.42 21.03 27.12
N LEU A 6 -8.26 21.71 27.06
CA LEU A 6 -7.19 21.41 26.11
C LEU A 6 -6.99 19.90 26.16
N LYS A 7 -7.48 19.18 25.16
CA LYS A 7 -7.17 17.76 24.99
C LYS A 7 -5.64 17.66 24.98
N SER A 8 -5.05 16.92 25.92
CA SER A 8 -3.61 16.72 26.00
C SER A 8 -3.11 16.25 24.64
N SER A 9 -1.99 16.81 24.18
CA SER A 9 -1.36 16.42 22.92
C SER A 9 -1.15 14.91 22.89
N VAL A 10 -1.32 14.31 21.70
CA VAL A 10 -1.12 12.87 21.49
C VAL A 10 0.30 12.50 21.82
N GLY A 11 0.50 11.56 22.76
CA GLY A 11 1.81 11.12 23.18
C GLY A 11 2.65 10.56 22.04
N ILE A 12 3.95 10.82 22.06
CA ILE A 12 4.88 10.36 21.00
C ILE A 12 4.83 8.83 20.80
N GLY A 13 4.62 8.05 21.85
CA GLY A 13 4.47 6.60 21.75
C GLY A 13 3.26 6.18 20.90
N GLN A 14 2.13 6.91 20.97
CA GLN A 14 0.97 6.64 20.12
C GLN A 14 1.24 7.04 18.66
N LYS A 15 1.98 8.14 18.42
CA LYS A 15 2.40 8.57 17.09
C LYS A 15 3.33 7.53 16.43
N ILE A 16 4.26 6.97 17.19
CA ILE A 16 5.18 5.91 16.74
C ILE A 16 4.40 4.61 16.48
N ALA A 17 3.49 4.21 17.38
CA ALA A 17 2.65 3.04 17.18
C ALA A 17 1.79 3.15 15.92
N PHE A 18 1.27 4.34 15.65
CA PHE A 18 0.58 4.63 14.40
C PHE A 18 1.53 4.53 13.21
N GLY A 19 2.78 5.00 13.33
CA GLY A 19 3.82 4.84 12.31
C GLY A 19 4.11 3.36 11.97
N PHE A 20 4.18 2.47 12.96
CA PHE A 20 4.36 1.04 12.72
C PHE A 20 3.20 0.43 11.93
N GLY A 21 1.97 0.85 12.20
CA GLY A 21 0.84 0.45 11.34
C GLY A 21 1.00 0.89 9.89
N MET A 22 1.56 2.08 9.64
CA MET A 22 1.85 2.54 8.28
C MET A 22 2.98 1.73 7.64
N LEU A 23 4.00 1.36 8.40
CA LEU A 23 5.06 0.47 7.93
C LEU A 23 4.48 -0.86 7.44
N ALA A 24 3.61 -1.50 8.23
CA ALA A 24 2.94 -2.73 7.82
C ALA A 24 2.05 -2.52 6.59
N ASN A 25 1.28 -1.43 6.57
CA ASN A 25 0.38 -1.08 5.47
C ASN A 25 1.10 -0.91 4.13
N GLN A 26 2.37 -0.50 4.15
CA GLN A 26 3.20 -0.31 2.97
C GLN A 26 4.12 -1.50 2.70
N MET A 27 4.62 -2.20 3.73
CA MET A 27 5.57 -3.29 3.58
C MET A 27 4.95 -4.50 2.88
N PHE A 28 3.73 -4.89 3.22
CA PHE A 28 3.06 -6.01 2.55
C PHE A 28 2.91 -5.80 1.05
N PRO A 29 2.37 -4.66 0.54
CA PRO A 29 2.35 -4.38 -0.88
C PRO A 29 3.74 -4.25 -1.52
N ALA A 30 4.71 -3.69 -0.80
CA ALA A 30 6.08 -3.55 -1.31
C ALA A 30 6.78 -4.91 -1.46
N ALA A 31 6.67 -5.78 -0.46
CA ALA A 31 7.19 -7.14 -0.52
C ALA A 31 6.46 -7.98 -1.57
N LEU A 32 5.12 -7.85 -1.69
CA LEU A 32 4.34 -8.48 -2.75
C LEU A 32 4.88 -8.08 -4.14
N GLY A 33 5.21 -6.81 -4.34
CA GLY A 33 5.76 -6.31 -5.59
C GLY A 33 7.10 -6.94 -5.98
N VAL A 34 7.94 -7.32 -5.01
CA VAL A 34 9.19 -8.04 -5.25
C VAL A 34 8.95 -9.54 -5.47
N PHE A 35 8.19 -10.17 -4.58
CA PHE A 35 7.95 -11.61 -4.61
C PHE A 35 7.20 -12.07 -5.86
N ILE A 36 6.34 -11.22 -6.41
CA ILE A 36 5.52 -11.56 -7.58
C ILE A 36 6.36 -11.85 -8.83
N ILE A 37 7.63 -11.41 -8.85
CA ILE A 37 8.56 -11.70 -9.95
C ILE A 37 8.82 -13.21 -10.02
N VAL A 38 8.89 -13.89 -8.88
CA VAL A 38 9.07 -15.35 -8.79
C VAL A 38 7.91 -16.11 -9.48
N LEU A 39 6.67 -15.57 -9.45
CA LEU A 39 5.55 -16.19 -10.15
C LEU A 39 5.78 -16.25 -11.67
N VAL A 40 6.39 -15.22 -12.23
CA VAL A 40 6.63 -15.13 -13.67
C VAL A 40 7.91 -15.86 -14.07
N GLN A 41 9.00 -15.66 -13.33
CA GLN A 41 10.32 -16.20 -13.70
C GLN A 41 10.50 -17.67 -13.33
N ASP A 42 10.09 -18.05 -12.12
CA ASP A 42 10.36 -19.39 -11.58
C ASP A 42 9.16 -20.32 -11.73
N LEU A 43 7.93 -19.83 -11.54
CA LEU A 43 6.70 -20.61 -11.66
C LEU A 43 6.05 -20.54 -13.05
N GLY A 44 6.58 -19.71 -13.97
CA GLY A 44 6.17 -19.67 -15.38
C GLY A 44 4.78 -19.09 -15.63
N PHE A 45 4.28 -18.18 -14.78
CA PHE A 45 2.97 -17.55 -14.98
C PHE A 45 2.97 -16.69 -16.25
N ALA A 46 2.01 -16.94 -17.13
CA ALA A 46 1.82 -16.15 -18.35
C ALA A 46 1.40 -14.71 -18.04
N ALA A 47 1.70 -13.77 -18.95
CA ALA A 47 1.38 -12.35 -18.77
C ALA A 47 -0.12 -12.09 -18.51
N ILE A 48 -1.01 -12.89 -19.09
CA ILE A 48 -2.45 -12.79 -18.85
C ILE A 48 -2.81 -13.18 -17.41
N MET A 49 -2.17 -14.20 -16.84
CA MET A 49 -2.36 -14.60 -15.45
C MET A 49 -1.91 -13.48 -14.51
N TRP A 50 -0.75 -12.89 -14.79
CA TRP A 50 -0.27 -11.70 -14.10
C TRP A 50 -1.29 -10.56 -14.13
N GLY A 51 -1.83 -10.23 -15.30
CA GLY A 51 -2.85 -9.20 -15.45
C GLY A 51 -4.08 -9.46 -14.59
N ILE A 52 -4.56 -10.70 -14.52
CA ILE A 52 -5.71 -11.10 -13.69
C ILE A 52 -5.37 -10.93 -12.19
N LEU A 53 -4.19 -11.35 -11.75
CA LEU A 53 -3.75 -11.23 -10.35
C LEU A 53 -3.62 -9.77 -9.89
N GLN A 54 -3.32 -8.86 -10.80
CA GLN A 54 -3.27 -7.43 -10.51
C GLN A 54 -4.63 -6.76 -10.55
N PHE A 55 -5.52 -7.19 -11.45
CA PHE A 55 -6.82 -6.56 -11.67
C PHE A 55 -7.91 -7.04 -10.71
N ALA A 56 -8.01 -8.36 -10.49
CA ALA A 56 -9.11 -8.94 -9.71
C ALA A 56 -9.17 -8.42 -8.26
N PRO A 57 -8.05 -8.31 -7.50
CA PRO A 57 -8.08 -7.72 -6.17
C PRO A 57 -8.51 -6.24 -6.18
N ARG A 58 -8.11 -5.45 -7.18
CA ARG A 58 -8.50 -4.04 -7.27
C ARG A 58 -9.99 -3.85 -7.51
N LEU A 59 -10.59 -4.74 -8.32
CA LEU A 59 -12.04 -4.76 -8.49
C LEU A 59 -12.75 -5.14 -7.19
N PHE A 60 -12.18 -6.05 -6.44
CA PHE A 60 -12.69 -6.48 -5.14
C PHE A 60 -12.63 -5.33 -4.10
N ASP A 61 -11.51 -4.60 -4.02
CA ASP A 61 -11.32 -3.44 -3.15
C ASP A 61 -12.36 -2.35 -3.42
N ALA A 62 -12.74 -2.12 -4.68
CA ALA A 62 -13.73 -1.11 -5.05
C ALA A 62 -15.10 -1.31 -4.33
N VAL A 63 -15.41 -2.53 -3.91
CA VAL A 63 -16.63 -2.87 -3.17
C VAL A 63 -16.34 -2.99 -1.68
N THR A 64 -15.24 -3.62 -1.30
CA THR A 64 -14.94 -3.93 0.10
C THR A 64 -14.49 -2.72 0.89
N ASP A 65 -13.80 -1.74 0.29
CA ASP A 65 -13.36 -0.52 0.97
C ASP A 65 -14.54 0.35 1.46
N PRO A 66 -15.53 0.70 0.62
CA PRO A 66 -16.71 1.41 1.09
C PRO A 66 -17.52 0.65 2.15
N LEU A 67 -17.61 -0.68 1.98
CA LEU A 67 -18.28 -1.56 2.93
C LEU A 67 -17.60 -1.51 4.29
N MET A 68 -16.28 -1.65 4.31
CA MET A 68 -15.50 -1.63 5.54
C MET A 68 -15.52 -0.25 6.21
N GLY A 69 -15.50 0.83 5.41
CA GLY A 69 -15.69 2.19 5.90
C GLY A 69 -17.01 2.32 6.66
N PHE A 70 -18.13 1.91 6.05
CA PHE A 70 -19.44 1.95 6.70
C PHE A 70 -19.49 1.09 7.98
N ILE A 71 -18.97 -0.13 7.93
CA ILE A 71 -18.97 -1.06 9.07
C ILE A 71 -18.16 -0.45 10.22
N SER A 72 -16.92 -0.03 9.96
CA SER A 72 -16.04 0.50 11.00
C SER A 72 -16.55 1.80 11.62
N ASP A 73 -17.21 2.65 10.85
CA ASP A 73 -17.76 3.92 11.34
C ASP A 73 -18.98 3.73 12.23
N ASN A 74 -19.77 2.68 12.02
CA ASN A 74 -21.03 2.43 12.74
C ASN A 74 -20.93 1.34 13.83
N THR A 75 -19.73 0.84 14.12
CA THR A 75 -19.54 -0.23 15.10
C THR A 75 -19.60 0.29 16.54
N LYS A 76 -20.38 -0.40 17.37
CA LYS A 76 -20.48 -0.21 18.82
C LYS A 76 -19.53 -1.18 19.53
N SER A 77 -18.47 -0.65 20.14
CA SER A 77 -17.46 -1.47 20.83
C SER A 77 -16.91 -0.78 22.08
N LYS A 78 -16.54 -1.58 23.09
CA LYS A 78 -15.82 -1.10 24.27
C LYS A 78 -14.39 -0.64 23.91
N TRP A 79 -13.83 -1.21 22.88
CA TRP A 79 -12.44 -0.98 22.43
C TRP A 79 -12.30 0.21 21.48
N GLY A 80 -13.43 0.93 21.23
CA GLY A 80 -13.55 1.91 20.17
C GLY A 80 -13.99 1.26 18.86
N ARG A 81 -14.55 2.06 17.96
CA ARG A 81 -15.19 1.54 16.74
C ARG A 81 -14.22 0.92 15.73
N ARG A 82 -12.96 1.36 15.67
CA ARG A 82 -11.98 0.98 14.63
C ARG A 82 -10.89 0.01 15.08
N ARG A 83 -10.43 0.10 16.34
CA ARG A 83 -9.29 -0.68 16.85
C ARG A 83 -9.44 -2.18 16.68
N GLN A 84 -10.63 -2.73 16.87
CA GLN A 84 -10.90 -4.16 16.70
C GLN A 84 -10.65 -4.61 15.25
N TYR A 85 -11.01 -3.79 14.26
CA TYR A 85 -10.79 -4.12 12.85
C TYR A 85 -9.32 -4.03 12.47
N VAL A 86 -8.61 -3.02 12.99
CA VAL A 86 -7.15 -2.93 12.82
C VAL A 86 -6.45 -4.17 13.37
N PHE A 87 -6.89 -4.65 14.54
CA PHE A 87 -6.33 -5.87 15.15
C PHE A 87 -6.64 -7.11 14.33
N ILE A 88 -7.92 -7.36 14.01
CA ILE A 88 -8.36 -8.55 13.26
C ILE A 88 -7.81 -8.54 11.84
N GLY A 89 -7.89 -7.38 11.17
CA GLY A 89 -7.37 -7.21 9.81
C GLY A 89 -5.88 -7.44 9.72
N GLY A 90 -5.11 -6.95 10.70
CA GLY A 90 -3.66 -7.20 10.77
C GLY A 90 -3.31 -8.69 10.87
N ILE A 91 -4.03 -9.45 11.69
CA ILE A 91 -3.84 -10.91 11.81
C ILE A 91 -4.26 -11.63 10.53
N LEU A 92 -5.44 -11.31 10.00
CA LEU A 92 -5.96 -11.93 8.77
C LEU A 92 -5.02 -11.70 7.59
N MET A 93 -4.52 -10.46 7.45
CA MET A 93 -3.55 -10.07 6.43
C MET A 93 -2.26 -10.88 6.53
N GLY A 94 -1.72 -11.04 7.75
CA GLY A 94 -0.51 -11.84 7.97
C GLY A 94 -0.69 -13.31 7.65
N ILE A 95 -1.76 -13.94 8.13
CA ILE A 95 -2.05 -15.37 7.87
C ILE A 95 -2.26 -15.61 6.37
N SER A 96 -3.07 -14.77 5.73
CA SER A 96 -3.35 -14.92 4.30
C SER A 96 -2.12 -14.64 3.42
N TYR A 97 -1.23 -13.74 3.86
CA TYR A 97 0.03 -13.49 3.17
C TYR A 97 0.93 -14.73 3.16
N VAL A 98 1.10 -15.39 4.31
CA VAL A 98 1.84 -16.67 4.37
C VAL A 98 1.20 -17.72 3.48
N ALA A 99 -0.12 -17.91 3.62
CA ALA A 99 -0.85 -18.93 2.86
C ALA A 99 -0.72 -18.70 1.33
N MET A 100 -0.81 -17.45 0.89
CA MET A 100 -0.70 -17.08 -0.52
C MET A 100 0.60 -17.54 -1.18
N TRP A 101 1.71 -17.53 -0.41
CA TRP A 101 3.05 -17.87 -0.91
C TRP A 101 3.44 -19.34 -0.74
N GLN A 102 2.55 -20.20 -0.21
CA GLN A 102 2.80 -21.65 -0.13
C GLN A 102 2.53 -22.31 -1.50
N LEU A 103 3.35 -21.97 -2.48
CA LEU A 103 3.30 -22.48 -3.85
C LEU A 103 4.37 -23.53 -4.06
N TYR A 104 4.06 -24.54 -4.85
CA TYR A 104 4.97 -25.63 -5.20
C TYR A 104 4.83 -25.93 -6.70
N ALA A 105 5.95 -25.91 -7.44
CA ALA A 105 5.95 -26.15 -8.89
C ALA A 105 5.31 -27.50 -9.26
N GLU A 106 5.43 -28.49 -8.39
CA GLU A 106 4.87 -29.84 -8.56
C GLU A 106 3.33 -29.84 -8.70
N ASN A 107 2.64 -28.87 -8.11
CA ASN A 107 1.18 -28.77 -8.19
C ASN A 107 0.66 -28.34 -9.58
N GLY A 108 1.55 -27.87 -10.43
CA GLY A 108 1.22 -27.37 -11.75
C GLY A 108 0.67 -25.93 -11.80
N LEU A 109 0.83 -25.33 -12.97
CA LEU A 109 0.59 -23.89 -13.19
C LEU A 109 -0.85 -23.47 -12.87
N THR A 110 -1.85 -24.22 -13.34
CA THR A 110 -3.26 -23.86 -13.14
C THR A 110 -3.68 -23.91 -11.67
N TYR A 111 -3.21 -24.93 -10.93
CA TYR A 111 -3.48 -25.04 -9.51
C TYR A 111 -2.86 -23.85 -8.76
N ASN A 112 -1.57 -23.59 -8.97
CA ASN A 112 -0.86 -22.49 -8.34
C ASN A 112 -1.49 -21.13 -8.63
N PHE A 113 -1.95 -20.91 -9.87
CA PHE A 113 -2.64 -19.68 -10.24
C PHE A 113 -3.95 -19.49 -9.49
N ILE A 114 -4.81 -20.51 -9.45
CA ILE A 114 -6.11 -20.44 -8.74
C ILE A 114 -5.89 -20.30 -7.24
N TYR A 115 -4.96 -21.06 -6.68
CA TYR A 115 -4.59 -21.01 -5.27
C TYR A 115 -4.11 -19.61 -4.87
N PHE A 116 -3.16 -19.06 -5.61
CA PHE A 116 -2.65 -17.70 -5.37
C PHE A 116 -3.76 -16.66 -5.51
N LEU A 117 -4.59 -16.75 -6.55
CA LEU A 117 -5.70 -15.82 -6.77
C LEU A 117 -6.68 -15.82 -5.58
N LEU A 118 -7.10 -16.98 -5.12
CA LEU A 118 -8.03 -17.09 -3.99
C LEU A 118 -7.43 -16.52 -2.70
N TRP A 119 -6.20 -16.89 -2.36
CA TRP A 119 -5.54 -16.36 -1.18
C TRP A 119 -5.19 -14.88 -1.30
N SER A 120 -4.90 -14.38 -2.49
CA SER A 120 -4.73 -12.95 -2.71
C SER A 120 -6.01 -12.15 -2.43
N LEU A 121 -7.18 -12.66 -2.81
CA LEU A 121 -8.46 -12.02 -2.47
C LEU A 121 -8.68 -12.01 -0.95
N VAL A 122 -8.32 -13.08 -0.23
CA VAL A 122 -8.40 -13.11 1.24
C VAL A 122 -7.41 -12.13 1.86
N PHE A 123 -6.20 -12.04 1.31
CA PHE A 123 -5.19 -11.07 1.75
C PHE A 123 -5.67 -9.62 1.56
N TYR A 124 -6.20 -9.28 0.38
CA TYR A 124 -6.73 -7.94 0.12
C TYR A 124 -7.96 -7.63 0.98
N LEU A 125 -8.82 -8.62 1.28
CA LEU A 125 -9.88 -8.45 2.27
C LEU A 125 -9.31 -8.11 3.65
N GLY A 126 -8.27 -8.83 4.11
CA GLY A 126 -7.55 -8.53 5.33
C GLY A 126 -6.94 -7.13 5.32
N LEU A 127 -6.34 -6.74 4.19
CA LEU A 127 -5.78 -5.41 3.99
C LEU A 127 -6.84 -4.32 4.08
N THR A 128 -8.00 -4.49 3.45
CA THR A 128 -9.15 -3.56 3.56
C THR A 128 -9.66 -3.47 5.00
N ILE A 129 -9.84 -4.60 5.69
CA ILE A 129 -10.29 -4.63 7.11
C ILE A 129 -9.29 -3.90 8.02
N PHE A 130 -8.00 -3.97 7.70
CA PHE A 130 -6.95 -3.24 8.41
C PHE A 130 -6.85 -1.77 7.98
N SER A 131 -6.60 -1.52 6.70
CA SER A 131 -6.17 -0.22 6.16
C SER A 131 -7.23 0.87 6.28
N VAL A 132 -8.48 0.57 5.94
CA VAL A 132 -9.57 1.56 5.95
C VAL A 132 -9.82 2.09 7.37
N PRO A 133 -10.04 1.26 8.41
CA PRO A 133 -10.19 1.75 9.77
C PRO A 133 -8.89 2.35 10.35
N TYR A 134 -7.73 1.83 9.95
CA TYR A 134 -6.42 2.33 10.40
C TYR A 134 -6.20 3.78 9.96
N VAL A 135 -6.35 4.08 8.67
CA VAL A 135 -6.17 5.44 8.14
C VAL A 135 -7.16 6.40 8.78
N ALA A 136 -8.42 5.99 8.89
CA ALA A 136 -9.46 6.79 9.51
C ALA A 136 -9.22 7.01 11.02
N MET A 137 -8.63 6.04 11.73
CA MET A 137 -8.23 6.18 13.13
C MET A 137 -7.17 7.28 13.31
N GLY A 138 -6.22 7.40 12.39
CA GLY A 138 -5.20 8.45 12.42
C GLY A 138 -5.78 9.86 12.38
N TYR A 139 -6.85 10.08 11.60
CA TYR A 139 -7.55 11.34 11.55
C TYR A 139 -8.36 11.65 12.83
N GLU A 140 -8.70 10.64 13.62
CA GLU A 140 -9.44 10.78 14.88
C GLU A 140 -8.54 10.91 16.11
N MET A 141 -7.23 10.70 15.98
CA MET A 141 -6.28 10.76 17.10
C MET A 141 -6.19 12.18 17.71
N SER A 142 -6.40 13.24 16.91
CA SER A 142 -6.36 14.62 17.38
C SER A 142 -7.41 15.47 16.66
N ASP A 143 -8.01 16.41 17.37
CA ASP A 143 -8.90 17.43 16.79
C ASP A 143 -8.10 18.61 16.21
N ASP A 144 -6.84 18.79 16.64
CA ASP A 144 -5.95 19.83 16.14
C ASP A 144 -5.40 19.51 14.75
N PHE A 145 -5.54 20.47 13.83
CA PHE A 145 -5.11 20.31 12.44
C PHE A 145 -3.60 20.13 12.30
N HIS A 146 -2.81 20.85 13.09
CA HIS A 146 -1.35 20.78 13.02
C HIS A 146 -0.83 19.47 13.61
N GLU A 147 -1.44 19.01 14.71
CA GLU A 147 -1.10 17.75 15.31
C GLU A 147 -1.46 16.56 14.41
N ARG A 148 -2.64 16.58 13.75
CA ARG A 148 -2.98 15.57 12.73
C ARG A 148 -1.96 15.53 11.61
N THR A 149 -1.50 16.70 11.16
CA THR A 149 -0.47 16.76 10.11
C THR A 149 0.84 16.13 10.59
N GLN A 150 1.24 16.37 11.85
CA GLN A 150 2.42 15.72 12.44
C GLN A 150 2.28 14.21 12.55
N ILE A 151 1.12 13.70 13.00
CA ILE A 151 0.82 12.27 13.09
C ILE A 151 0.97 11.61 11.73
N MET A 152 0.36 12.18 10.69
CA MET A 152 0.45 11.65 9.32
C MET A 152 1.87 11.75 8.75
N ALA A 153 2.61 12.82 9.05
CA ALA A 153 4.00 12.97 8.61
C ALA A 153 4.91 11.91 9.23
N ILE A 154 4.78 11.66 10.56
CA ILE A 154 5.53 10.59 11.24
C ILE A 154 5.15 9.22 10.65
N ALA A 155 3.86 8.97 10.44
CA ALA A 155 3.41 7.72 9.86
C ALA A 155 3.99 7.49 8.47
N GLN A 156 3.94 8.48 7.59
CA GLN A 156 4.52 8.39 6.25
C GLN A 156 6.05 8.21 6.29
N PHE A 157 6.74 8.91 7.18
CA PHE A 157 8.20 8.73 7.34
C PHE A 157 8.55 7.29 7.73
N VAL A 158 7.83 6.72 8.72
CA VAL A 158 8.05 5.33 9.14
C VAL A 158 7.63 4.37 8.02
N GLY A 159 6.51 4.64 7.33
CA GLY A 159 6.03 3.82 6.22
C GLY A 159 6.99 3.77 5.03
N GLN A 160 7.73 4.85 4.75
CA GLN A 160 8.70 4.89 3.65
C GLN A 160 9.83 3.87 3.79
N TRP A 161 10.16 3.46 5.00
CA TRP A 161 11.15 2.38 5.20
C TRP A 161 10.74 1.06 4.56
N ALA A 162 9.45 0.83 4.33
CA ALA A 162 9.00 -0.33 3.57
C ALA A 162 9.60 -0.36 2.15
N TRP A 163 9.60 0.78 1.46
CA TRP A 163 10.14 0.92 0.11
C TRP A 163 11.66 0.96 0.04
N VAL A 164 12.31 1.23 1.18
CA VAL A 164 13.78 1.10 1.30
C VAL A 164 14.19 -0.35 1.54
N ILE A 165 13.42 -1.08 2.35
CA ILE A 165 13.75 -2.45 2.78
C ILE A 165 13.32 -3.48 1.74
N ALA A 166 12.09 -3.40 1.22
CA ALA A 166 11.52 -4.46 0.38
C ALA A 166 12.36 -4.79 -0.88
N PRO A 167 12.99 -3.84 -1.59
CA PRO A 167 13.84 -4.19 -2.73
C PRO A 167 15.01 -5.12 -2.39
N TRP A 168 15.50 -5.11 -1.14
CA TRP A 168 16.59 -6.00 -0.70
C TRP A 168 16.15 -7.46 -0.54
N PHE A 169 14.85 -7.72 -0.48
CA PHE A 169 14.33 -9.09 -0.51
C PHE A 169 14.69 -9.81 -1.80
N TRP A 170 14.88 -9.07 -2.91
CA TRP A 170 15.36 -9.64 -4.17
C TRP A 170 16.68 -10.40 -3.99
N ILE A 171 17.68 -9.77 -3.36
CA ILE A 171 18.99 -10.40 -3.15
C ILE A 171 18.84 -11.63 -2.27
N ILE A 172 18.07 -11.53 -1.19
CA ILE A 172 17.85 -12.64 -0.26
C ILE A 172 17.18 -13.82 -0.97
N LEU A 173 16.22 -13.57 -1.87
CA LEU A 173 15.47 -14.62 -2.57
C LEU A 173 16.32 -15.42 -3.53
N TYR A 174 17.30 -14.78 -4.17
CA TYR A 174 18.16 -15.41 -5.17
C TYR A 174 19.55 -15.79 -4.64
N GLU A 175 19.78 -15.71 -3.32
CA GLU A 175 21.03 -16.10 -2.68
C GLU A 175 21.08 -17.62 -2.45
N PRO A 176 21.93 -18.39 -3.21
CA PRO A 176 21.94 -19.84 -3.13
C PRO A 176 22.44 -20.40 -1.78
N GLU A 177 23.21 -19.60 -1.02
CA GLU A 177 23.67 -19.98 0.31
C GLU A 177 22.51 -19.98 1.33
N ILE A 178 21.49 -19.15 1.12
CA ILE A 178 20.31 -19.06 1.98
C ILE A 178 19.22 -20.01 1.52
N TYR A 179 18.94 -20.05 0.21
CA TYR A 179 17.88 -20.86 -0.40
C TYR A 179 18.43 -21.76 -1.51
N PRO A 180 18.97 -22.95 -1.15
CA PRO A 180 19.58 -23.88 -2.12
C PRO A 180 18.58 -24.42 -3.16
N GLU A 181 17.28 -24.48 -2.84
CA GLU A 181 16.24 -24.94 -3.77
C GLU A 181 15.72 -23.81 -4.69
N GLY A 182 16.29 -22.60 -4.57
CA GLY A 182 15.96 -21.45 -5.40
C GLY A 182 14.92 -20.50 -4.82
N ALA A 183 14.54 -19.51 -5.63
CA ALA A 183 13.68 -18.40 -5.19
C ALA A 183 12.25 -18.85 -4.79
N GLU A 184 11.78 -19.98 -5.29
CA GLU A 184 10.50 -20.58 -4.89
C GLU A 184 10.51 -20.96 -3.40
N GLN A 185 11.57 -21.61 -2.91
CA GLN A 185 11.76 -21.86 -1.47
C GLN A 185 11.90 -20.53 -0.73
N GLY A 186 12.70 -19.61 -1.26
CA GLY A 186 12.93 -18.31 -0.68
C GLY A 186 11.64 -17.55 -0.39
N VAL A 187 10.72 -17.50 -1.35
CA VAL A 187 9.42 -16.83 -1.18
C VAL A 187 8.55 -17.50 -0.11
N ARG A 188 8.50 -18.85 -0.08
CA ARG A 188 7.75 -19.58 0.95
C ARG A 188 8.24 -19.24 2.35
N GLU A 189 9.54 -19.26 2.58
CA GLU A 189 10.12 -19.04 3.91
C GLU A 189 10.18 -17.55 4.28
N LEU A 190 10.62 -16.69 3.38
CA LEU A 190 10.74 -15.26 3.64
C LEU A 190 9.35 -14.62 3.87
N SER A 191 8.31 -15.11 3.18
CA SER A 191 6.94 -14.64 3.43
C SER A 191 6.48 -14.84 4.87
N VAL A 192 6.93 -15.90 5.54
CA VAL A 192 6.61 -16.15 6.95
C VAL A 192 7.25 -15.08 7.86
N TRP A 193 8.53 -14.78 7.64
CA TRP A 193 9.23 -13.77 8.43
C TRP A 193 8.66 -12.36 8.20
N VAL A 194 8.39 -12.02 6.94
CA VAL A 194 7.74 -10.75 6.59
C VAL A 194 6.36 -10.66 7.23
N ALA A 195 5.57 -11.73 7.16
CA ALA A 195 4.22 -11.75 7.75
C ALA A 195 4.26 -11.61 9.27
N ILE A 196 5.17 -12.30 9.97
CA ILE A 196 5.31 -12.17 11.44
C ILE A 196 5.67 -10.73 11.81
N ALA A 197 6.71 -10.16 11.21
CA ALA A 197 7.15 -8.80 11.51
C ALA A 197 6.04 -7.78 11.21
N CYS A 198 5.44 -7.86 10.01
CA CYS A 198 4.39 -6.93 9.60
C CYS A 198 3.10 -7.09 10.41
N THR A 199 2.73 -8.30 10.82
CA THR A 199 1.56 -8.51 11.69
C THR A 199 1.78 -7.85 13.05
N LEU A 200 2.96 -7.99 13.65
CA LEU A 200 3.30 -7.32 14.90
C LEU A 200 3.21 -5.78 14.76
N PHE A 201 3.71 -5.23 13.67
CA PHE A 201 3.58 -3.80 13.38
C PHE A 201 2.13 -3.39 13.10
N ALA A 202 1.35 -4.20 12.40
CA ALA A 202 -0.06 -3.91 12.09
C ALA A 202 -0.94 -3.88 13.35
N ILE A 203 -0.72 -4.76 14.32
CA ILE A 203 -1.52 -4.79 15.55
C ILE A 203 -1.11 -3.71 16.56
N ALA A 204 0.11 -3.15 16.47
CA ALA A 204 0.60 -2.14 17.40
C ALA A 204 -0.35 -0.92 17.55
N PRO A 205 -0.89 -0.31 16.49
CA PRO A 205 -1.87 0.77 16.62
C PRO A 205 -3.11 0.37 17.41
N ALA A 206 -3.61 -0.85 17.22
CA ALA A 206 -4.79 -1.33 17.92
C ALA A 206 -4.54 -1.50 19.43
N ILE A 207 -3.32 -1.82 19.84
CA ILE A 207 -2.95 -2.02 21.24
C ILE A 207 -2.62 -0.69 21.94
N PHE A 208 -1.77 0.12 21.32
CA PHE A 208 -1.16 1.28 21.99
C PHE A 208 -1.92 2.59 21.80
N ILE A 209 -2.76 2.74 20.77
CA ILE A 209 -3.53 3.97 20.57
C ILE A 209 -4.78 3.93 21.43
N LYS A 210 -4.97 4.98 22.23
CA LYS A 210 -6.16 5.15 23.05
C LYS A 210 -7.34 5.59 22.18
N SER A 211 -8.48 4.95 22.33
CA SER A 211 -9.73 5.30 21.66
C SER A 211 -10.90 5.26 22.65
N GLU A 212 -11.83 6.17 22.50
CA GLU A 212 -13.02 6.21 23.35
C GLU A 212 -13.99 5.06 23.01
N SER A 213 -14.66 4.55 24.04
CA SER A 213 -15.69 3.53 23.87
C SER A 213 -16.89 4.10 23.09
N THR A 214 -17.34 3.39 22.08
CA THR A 214 -18.53 3.75 21.30
C THR A 214 -19.77 2.97 21.69
N ARG A 215 -19.71 2.17 22.78
CA ARG A 215 -20.80 1.26 23.18
C ARG A 215 -22.12 1.97 23.43
N ASN A 216 -22.08 3.16 24.03
CA ASN A 216 -23.26 3.90 24.43
C ASN A 216 -23.67 5.01 23.43
N ARG A 217 -23.00 5.07 22.26
CA ARG A 217 -23.35 6.05 21.23
C ARG A 217 -24.68 5.69 20.58
N THR A 218 -25.56 6.70 20.42
CA THR A 218 -26.90 6.56 19.84
C THR A 218 -26.98 7.07 18.39
N ASP A 219 -25.98 7.81 17.96
CA ASP A 219 -25.86 8.41 16.63
C ASP A 219 -25.40 7.41 15.53
N LEU A 220 -25.01 6.19 15.93
CA LEU A 220 -24.52 5.18 15.00
C LEU A 220 -25.68 4.43 14.35
N LYS A 221 -25.58 4.25 13.02
CA LYS A 221 -26.57 3.47 12.25
C LYS A 221 -26.44 1.98 12.54
N PRO A 222 -27.55 1.24 12.66
CA PRO A 222 -27.47 -0.21 12.82
C PRO A 222 -26.86 -0.88 11.59
N ILE A 223 -25.94 -1.83 11.85
CA ILE A 223 -25.28 -2.60 10.80
C ILE A 223 -26.23 -3.72 10.38
N ASN A 224 -26.98 -3.52 9.31
CA ASN A 224 -27.83 -4.51 8.68
C ASN A 224 -27.69 -4.42 7.14
N VAL A 225 -28.09 -5.48 6.45
CA VAL A 225 -27.94 -5.61 4.99
C VAL A 225 -28.59 -4.43 4.25
N ALA A 226 -29.74 -3.95 4.70
CA ALA A 226 -30.44 -2.82 4.07
C ALA A 226 -29.66 -1.51 4.22
N ASN A 227 -29.13 -1.21 5.41
CA ASN A 227 -28.34 0.00 5.64
C ASN A 227 -26.98 -0.05 4.93
N ILE A 228 -26.36 -1.22 4.86
CA ILE A 228 -25.14 -1.44 4.09
C ILE A 228 -25.42 -1.16 2.61
N GLY A 229 -26.44 -1.80 2.03
CA GLY A 229 -26.81 -1.63 0.62
C GLY A 229 -27.15 -0.18 0.28
N ASN A 230 -27.92 0.50 1.13
CA ASN A 230 -28.24 1.92 0.95
C ASN A 230 -27.00 2.80 1.04
N SER A 231 -26.09 2.54 1.98
CA SER A 231 -24.85 3.32 2.12
C SER A 231 -23.93 3.14 0.91
N ILE A 232 -23.76 1.92 0.42
CA ILE A 232 -22.97 1.66 -0.81
C ILE A 232 -23.62 2.39 -2.00
N LYS A 233 -24.94 2.27 -2.16
CA LYS A 233 -25.69 2.98 -3.22
C LYS A 233 -25.47 4.49 -3.11
N ASP A 234 -25.59 5.07 -1.91
CA ASP A 234 -25.40 6.51 -1.68
C ASP A 234 -23.96 6.95 -1.99
N ILE A 235 -22.95 6.13 -1.65
CA ILE A 235 -21.55 6.41 -1.98
C ILE A 235 -21.37 6.47 -3.50
N PHE A 236 -21.89 5.50 -4.25
CA PHE A 236 -21.80 5.51 -5.73
C PHE A 236 -22.57 6.69 -6.34
N ILE A 237 -23.79 6.95 -5.87
CA ILE A 237 -24.59 8.10 -6.36
C ILE A 237 -23.84 9.41 -6.10
N ASN A 238 -23.30 9.60 -4.89
CA ASN A 238 -22.57 10.80 -4.52
C ASN A 238 -21.24 10.93 -5.28
N ALA A 239 -20.54 9.81 -5.51
CA ALA A 239 -19.33 9.78 -6.33
C ALA A 239 -19.62 10.19 -7.78
N PHE A 240 -20.65 9.60 -8.41
CA PHE A 240 -21.08 10.03 -9.75
C PHE A 240 -21.58 11.49 -9.76
N GLY A 241 -22.27 11.92 -8.70
CA GLY A 241 -22.67 13.32 -8.52
C GLY A 241 -21.47 14.26 -8.48
N ALA A 242 -20.40 13.89 -7.80
CA ALA A 242 -19.17 14.67 -7.70
C ALA A 242 -18.49 14.87 -9.08
N PHE A 243 -18.59 13.91 -10.01
CA PHE A 243 -18.07 14.06 -11.37
C PHE A 243 -18.79 15.15 -12.20
N ARG A 244 -19.98 15.61 -11.77
CA ARG A 244 -20.65 16.76 -12.41
C ARG A 244 -19.96 18.08 -12.04
N ILE A 245 -19.21 18.12 -10.94
CA ILE A 245 -18.46 19.29 -10.49
C ILE A 245 -17.19 19.41 -11.33
N LYS A 246 -17.10 20.42 -12.20
CA LYS A 246 -15.96 20.61 -13.14
C LYS A 246 -14.56 20.55 -12.50
N PRO A 247 -14.28 21.25 -11.35
CA PRO A 247 -12.97 21.15 -10.70
C PRO A 247 -12.65 19.73 -10.20
N PHE A 248 -13.61 19.04 -9.59
CA PHE A 248 -13.45 17.68 -9.11
C PHE A 248 -13.12 16.71 -10.25
N ARG A 249 -13.88 16.77 -11.34
CA ARG A 249 -13.67 15.92 -12.53
C ARG A 249 -12.26 16.09 -13.11
N LYS A 250 -11.76 17.33 -13.23
CA LYS A 250 -10.40 17.60 -13.73
C LYS A 250 -9.33 17.00 -12.84
N ILE A 251 -9.47 17.16 -11.53
CA ILE A 251 -8.51 16.59 -10.56
C ILE A 251 -8.59 15.06 -10.58
N ALA A 252 -9.79 14.48 -10.56
CA ALA A 252 -9.99 13.05 -10.56
C ALA A 252 -9.37 12.38 -11.80
N ILE A 253 -9.62 12.93 -13.01
CA ILE A 253 -9.03 12.42 -14.25
C ILE A 253 -7.51 12.56 -14.23
N ALA A 254 -6.97 13.72 -13.83
CA ALA A 254 -5.52 13.92 -13.75
C ALA A 254 -4.86 12.94 -12.77
N THR A 255 -5.44 12.78 -11.58
CA THR A 255 -4.96 11.82 -10.58
C THR A 255 -5.01 10.38 -11.10
N PHE A 256 -6.12 9.99 -11.72
CA PHE A 256 -6.27 8.66 -12.33
C PHE A 256 -5.18 8.38 -13.37
N LEU A 257 -4.98 9.28 -14.31
CA LEU A 257 -3.97 9.13 -15.37
C LEU A 257 -2.56 9.03 -14.80
N ILE A 258 -2.20 9.88 -13.83
CA ILE A 258 -0.87 9.91 -13.23
C ILE A 258 -0.61 8.64 -12.43
N PHE A 259 -1.54 8.22 -11.55
CA PHE A 259 -1.36 7.00 -10.76
C PHE A 259 -1.26 5.75 -11.66
N ASN A 260 -2.09 5.64 -12.71
CA ASN A 260 -1.99 4.53 -13.66
C ASN A 260 -0.66 4.54 -14.42
N SER A 261 -0.16 5.71 -14.82
CA SER A 261 1.16 5.84 -15.46
C SER A 261 2.27 5.25 -14.58
N PHE A 262 2.32 5.64 -13.31
CA PHE A 262 3.33 5.11 -12.38
C PHE A 262 3.16 3.61 -12.12
N GLN A 263 1.93 3.13 -11.98
CA GLN A 263 1.66 1.70 -11.75
C GLN A 263 2.06 0.82 -12.95
N VAL A 264 1.96 1.35 -14.17
CA VAL A 264 2.42 0.64 -15.36
C VAL A 264 3.94 0.67 -15.48
N ILE A 265 4.60 1.79 -15.18
CA ILE A 265 6.06 1.96 -15.37
C ILE A 265 6.86 1.23 -14.27
N ALA A 266 6.37 1.23 -13.02
CA ALA A 266 7.13 0.69 -11.89
C ALA A 266 7.63 -0.75 -12.07
N PRO A 267 6.82 -1.73 -12.54
CA PRO A 267 7.31 -3.09 -12.79
C PRO A 267 8.34 -3.18 -13.92
N PHE A 268 8.24 -2.29 -14.93
CA PHE A 268 9.19 -2.29 -16.05
C PHE A 268 10.59 -1.85 -15.64
N THR A 269 10.74 -1.07 -14.58
CA THR A 269 12.06 -0.64 -14.10
C THR A 269 12.95 -1.85 -13.78
N PHE A 270 12.41 -2.86 -13.10
CA PHE A 270 13.12 -4.08 -12.82
C PHE A 270 13.52 -4.81 -14.11
N LEU A 271 12.59 -4.99 -15.04
CA LEU A 271 12.84 -5.66 -16.32
C LEU A 271 13.90 -4.93 -17.14
N ILE A 272 13.87 -3.60 -17.14
CA ILE A 272 14.90 -2.79 -17.83
C ILE A 272 16.27 -3.02 -17.20
N ILE A 273 16.39 -3.02 -15.88
CA ILE A 273 17.67 -3.26 -15.22
C ILE A 273 18.19 -4.65 -15.58
N VAL A 274 17.41 -5.70 -15.37
CA VAL A 274 17.88 -7.08 -15.54
C VAL A 274 18.08 -7.44 -17.01
N HIS A 275 17.09 -7.14 -17.87
CA HIS A 275 17.11 -7.66 -19.25
C HIS A 275 17.82 -6.72 -20.23
N TYR A 276 17.65 -5.40 -20.07
CA TYR A 276 18.25 -4.43 -21.00
C TYR A 276 19.68 -4.05 -20.60
N LEU A 277 19.93 -3.67 -19.32
CA LEU A 277 21.26 -3.23 -18.89
C LEU A 277 22.23 -4.38 -18.69
N PHE A 278 21.75 -5.55 -18.22
CA PHE A 278 22.59 -6.71 -17.92
C PHE A 278 22.34 -7.92 -18.83
N GLY A 279 21.64 -7.71 -19.97
CA GLY A 279 21.46 -8.75 -21.00
C GLY A 279 20.79 -10.04 -20.50
N SER A 280 19.89 -9.95 -19.53
CA SER A 280 19.21 -11.07 -18.85
C SER A 280 20.11 -11.91 -17.94
N ASP A 281 21.30 -11.43 -17.62
CA ASP A 281 22.17 -12.07 -16.64
C ASP A 281 21.79 -11.58 -15.23
N THR A 282 21.03 -12.41 -14.52
CA THR A 282 20.57 -12.09 -13.15
C THR A 282 21.73 -12.03 -12.16
N SER A 283 22.81 -12.80 -12.40
CA SER A 283 24.00 -12.78 -11.56
C SER A 283 24.80 -11.49 -11.73
N ALA A 284 24.88 -10.96 -12.95
CA ALA A 284 25.50 -9.66 -13.21
C ALA A 284 24.65 -8.47 -12.71
N ALA A 285 23.33 -8.62 -12.74
CA ALA A 285 22.41 -7.60 -12.21
C ALA A 285 22.48 -7.49 -10.68
N ASP A 286 22.76 -8.60 -9.98
CA ASP A 286 22.99 -8.70 -8.53
C ASP A 286 22.18 -7.68 -7.69
N TYR A 287 22.84 -6.76 -7.01
CA TYR A 287 22.23 -5.78 -6.10
C TYR A 287 21.63 -4.53 -6.79
N TRP A 288 21.81 -4.35 -8.10
CA TRP A 288 21.38 -3.13 -8.79
C TRP A 288 19.88 -2.83 -8.71
N PRO A 289 18.95 -3.82 -8.87
CA PRO A 289 17.52 -3.57 -8.70
C PRO A 289 17.18 -3.11 -7.28
N ALA A 290 17.81 -3.70 -6.27
CA ALA A 290 17.60 -3.36 -4.87
C ALA A 290 18.13 -1.96 -4.56
N LEU A 291 19.34 -1.65 -5.03
CA LEU A 291 19.98 -0.35 -4.84
C LEU A 291 19.14 0.76 -5.49
N HIS A 292 18.71 0.56 -6.75
CA HIS A 292 17.86 1.52 -7.46
C HIS A 292 16.57 1.83 -6.68
N GLY A 293 15.85 0.81 -6.22
CA GLY A 293 14.61 0.97 -5.45
C GLY A 293 14.85 1.73 -4.15
N SER A 294 15.85 1.33 -3.38
CA SER A 294 16.17 1.91 -2.07
C SER A 294 16.71 3.34 -2.17
N VAL A 295 17.70 3.57 -3.04
CA VAL A 295 18.28 4.90 -3.25
C VAL A 295 17.24 5.85 -3.84
N GLY A 296 16.42 5.40 -4.79
CA GLY A 296 15.32 6.17 -5.34
C GLY A 296 14.32 6.61 -4.26
N ALA A 297 13.93 5.70 -3.35
CA ALA A 297 13.05 6.02 -2.23
C ALA A 297 13.68 7.04 -1.26
N LEU A 298 14.98 6.90 -0.95
CA LEU A 298 15.71 7.83 -0.09
C LEU A 298 15.84 9.22 -0.75
N ILE A 299 16.26 9.28 -2.00
CA ILE A 299 16.36 10.55 -2.76
C ILE A 299 14.99 11.24 -2.80
N THR A 300 13.94 10.50 -3.09
CA THR A 300 12.58 11.04 -3.11
C THR A 300 12.19 11.60 -1.74
N SER A 301 12.44 10.88 -0.67
CA SER A 301 12.05 11.28 0.69
C SER A 301 12.81 12.52 1.19
N PHE A 302 14.13 12.56 0.98
CA PHE A 302 14.98 13.59 1.59
C PHE A 302 15.26 14.77 0.66
N LEU A 303 15.16 14.62 -0.65
CA LEU A 303 15.45 15.68 -1.62
C LEU A 303 14.19 16.16 -2.35
N VAL A 304 13.45 15.27 -3.00
CA VAL A 304 12.34 15.67 -3.88
C VAL A 304 11.18 16.26 -3.07
N ILE A 305 10.79 15.62 -1.97
CA ILE A 305 9.65 16.09 -1.14
C ILE A 305 9.91 17.49 -0.56
N PRO A 306 11.07 17.80 0.05
CA PRO A 306 11.38 19.16 0.50
C PRO A 306 11.40 20.19 -0.63
N VAL A 307 12.01 19.86 -1.79
CA VAL A 307 12.07 20.76 -2.94
C VAL A 307 10.65 21.08 -3.45
N ILE A 308 9.80 20.07 -3.65
CA ILE A 308 8.42 20.29 -4.08
C ILE A 308 7.61 21.05 -3.05
N THR A 309 7.83 20.80 -1.77
CA THR A 309 7.17 21.53 -0.68
C THR A 309 7.56 23.00 -0.71
N PHE A 310 8.84 23.33 -0.89
CA PHE A 310 9.32 24.69 -1.03
C PHE A 310 8.75 25.38 -2.27
N MET A 311 8.80 24.73 -3.43
CA MET A 311 8.20 25.21 -4.68
C MET A 311 6.70 25.48 -4.50
N SER A 312 5.97 24.54 -3.90
CA SER A 312 4.54 24.66 -3.65
C SER A 312 4.17 25.87 -2.81
N LYS A 313 5.01 26.22 -1.81
CA LYS A 313 4.85 27.42 -1.00
C LYS A 313 5.13 28.70 -1.81
N LYS A 314 6.14 28.69 -2.68
CA LYS A 314 6.59 29.89 -3.40
C LYS A 314 5.75 30.22 -4.64
N ILE A 315 5.40 29.23 -5.46
CA ILE A 315 4.71 29.40 -6.75
C ILE A 315 3.26 28.88 -6.75
N GLY A 316 2.83 28.31 -5.63
CA GLY A 316 1.50 27.73 -5.45
C GLY A 316 1.41 26.26 -5.92
N LYS A 317 0.52 25.50 -5.28
CA LYS A 317 0.36 24.05 -5.46
C LYS A 317 0.12 23.63 -6.91
N LYS A 318 -0.73 24.37 -7.65
CA LYS A 318 -1.08 24.05 -9.04
C LYS A 318 0.12 24.14 -9.97
N LYS A 319 0.91 25.23 -9.88
CA LYS A 319 2.10 25.44 -10.74
C LYS A 319 3.18 24.43 -10.39
N ALA A 320 3.45 24.19 -9.09
CA ALA A 320 4.41 23.20 -8.66
C ALA A 320 4.07 21.79 -9.18
N PHE A 321 2.79 21.39 -9.12
CA PHE A 321 2.32 20.12 -9.65
C PHE A 321 2.52 20.01 -11.17
N ILE A 322 2.16 21.05 -11.95
CA ILE A 322 2.35 21.05 -13.41
C ILE A 322 3.84 20.93 -13.75
N ILE A 323 4.72 21.68 -13.09
CA ILE A 323 6.16 21.63 -13.34
C ILE A 323 6.72 20.23 -13.04
N SER A 324 6.33 19.62 -11.93
CA SER A 324 6.79 18.26 -11.59
C SER A 324 6.36 17.22 -12.65
N GLN A 325 5.13 17.33 -13.17
CA GLN A 325 4.66 16.43 -14.22
C GLN A 325 5.37 16.68 -15.57
N LEU A 326 5.66 17.93 -15.92
CA LEU A 326 6.43 18.26 -17.13
C LEU A 326 7.85 17.69 -17.07
N ILE A 327 8.51 17.77 -15.91
CA ILE A 327 9.84 17.16 -15.72
C ILE A 327 9.75 15.64 -15.93
N SER A 328 8.74 14.98 -15.34
CA SER A 328 8.55 13.53 -15.50
C SER A 328 8.32 13.14 -16.97
N ILE A 329 7.51 13.91 -17.70
CA ILE A 329 7.26 13.68 -19.13
C ILE A 329 8.55 13.84 -19.96
N ILE A 330 9.32 14.90 -19.73
CA ILE A 330 10.58 15.14 -20.43
C ILE A 330 11.58 14.01 -20.16
N CYS A 331 11.72 13.58 -18.88
CA CYS A 331 12.59 12.48 -18.54
C CYS A 331 12.19 11.18 -19.25
N LEU A 332 10.88 10.85 -19.29
CA LEU A 332 10.40 9.64 -19.93
C LEU A 332 10.57 9.67 -21.45
N LEU A 333 10.33 10.81 -22.10
CA LEU A 333 10.55 10.96 -23.54
C LEU A 333 12.03 10.86 -23.91
N TYR A 334 12.90 11.48 -23.11
CA TYR A 334 14.35 11.41 -23.35
C TYR A 334 14.89 9.98 -23.21
N THR A 335 14.38 9.21 -22.24
CA THR A 335 14.82 7.80 -22.07
C THR A 335 14.29 6.89 -23.19
N SER A 336 13.13 7.17 -23.77
CA SER A 336 12.62 6.39 -24.92
C SER A 336 13.41 6.67 -26.21
N ASP A 337 13.78 7.92 -26.43
CA ASP A 337 14.58 8.35 -27.60
C ASP A 337 16.00 7.75 -27.56
N ALA A 338 16.60 7.73 -26.37
CA ALA A 338 17.91 7.10 -26.17
C ALA A 338 17.92 5.57 -26.34
N ALA A 339 16.76 4.91 -26.22
CA ALA A 339 16.62 3.47 -26.45
C ALA A 339 16.52 3.12 -27.94
N ASP A 340 16.02 4.05 -28.78
CA ASP A 340 15.95 3.87 -30.24
C ASP A 340 17.32 4.12 -30.95
N ASP A 341 18.24 4.83 -30.29
CA ASP A 341 19.56 5.18 -30.83
C ASP A 341 20.67 4.15 -30.55
N THR A 342 20.37 3.02 -29.89
CA THR A 342 21.35 1.94 -29.69
C THR A 342 21.31 0.94 -30.83
N PRO A 343 22.43 0.73 -31.56
CA PRO A 343 22.53 -0.17 -32.70
C PRO A 343 22.35 -1.66 -32.34
#